data_b08ce167b6da375b2f0e5b4a94dace10
#
_entry.id   b08ce167b6da375b2f0e5b4a94dace10
#
_cell.length_a   1.000
_cell.length_b   1.000
_cell.length_c   1.000
_cell.angle_alpha   90.00
_cell.angle_beta   90.00
_cell.angle_gamma   90.00
#
_symmetry.space_group_name_H-M   'P 1'
#
loop_
_entity.id
_entity.type
_entity.pdbx_description
1 polymer ?
#
loop_
_entity_poly.entity_id
_entity_poly.type
_entity_poly.pdbx_seq_one_letter_code
_entity_poly.pdbx_strand_id
1 'polypeptide(L)'
;MTSILKVDTIQDADGNNIINESGNTITVGASGDTITIPSGCTIANSGTATGFPDNTPAWKIGMSSSQSLSYNTTTKINFDTSIIDTDSGVDTTNKRYTIPSGEAGKYIVYCMYRTGTGTDSASFDIFVYKNGSLLSDAEDMASFTVSQSYNTVQCTGMLDLAAGDYVEMYARQADQNFTASIGYSNEARFWGYKLIGV
;
A
#
# COMPACT_ATOMS: atom_id res chain seq x y z
N MET A 1 52.40 -17.39 -2.69
CA MET A 1 52.55 -16.22 -3.60
C MET A 1 51.13 -15.75 -3.96
N THR A 2 50.78 -14.53 -3.68
CA THR A 2 49.44 -13.99 -4.05
C THR A 2 49.59 -13.37 -5.43
N SER A 3 48.88 -13.90 -6.44
CA SER A 3 48.87 -13.31 -7.78
C SER A 3 47.85 -12.14 -7.79
N ILE A 4 48.28 -10.97 -8.24
CA ILE A 4 47.46 -9.79 -8.38
C ILE A 4 47.39 -9.43 -9.86
N LEU A 5 46.19 -9.34 -10.42
CA LEU A 5 45.93 -8.75 -11.74
C LEU A 5 45.54 -7.28 -11.52
N LYS A 6 46.29 -6.36 -12.10
CA LYS A 6 45.98 -4.92 -12.04
C LYS A 6 45.50 -4.48 -13.41
N VAL A 7 44.23 -4.24 -13.54
CA VAL A 7 43.58 -3.78 -14.79
C VAL A 7 42.45 -2.83 -14.40
N ASP A 8 42.23 -1.81 -15.22
CA ASP A 8 41.13 -0.85 -15.02
C ASP A 8 39.83 -1.40 -15.64
N THR A 9 39.94 -2.24 -16.65
CA THR A 9 38.82 -2.78 -17.41
C THR A 9 39.06 -4.23 -17.85
N ILE A 10 38.06 -5.07 -17.74
CA ILE A 10 38.01 -6.40 -18.35
C ILE A 10 36.90 -6.34 -19.42
N GLN A 11 37.28 -6.64 -20.67
CA GLN A 11 36.40 -6.58 -21.85
C GLN A 11 36.26 -7.96 -22.52
N ASP A 12 35.17 -8.14 -23.28
CA ASP A 12 35.01 -9.24 -24.21
C ASP A 12 35.80 -8.98 -25.51
N ALA A 13 35.73 -9.93 -26.46
CA ALA A 13 36.43 -9.83 -27.74
C ALA A 13 35.94 -8.69 -28.65
N ASP A 14 34.72 -8.20 -28.42
CA ASP A 14 34.08 -7.12 -29.16
C ASP A 14 34.31 -5.73 -28.50
N GLY A 15 35.03 -5.69 -27.37
CA GLY A 15 35.39 -4.45 -26.66
C GLY A 15 34.34 -3.97 -25.66
N ASN A 16 33.31 -4.79 -25.34
CA ASN A 16 32.32 -4.42 -24.31
C ASN A 16 32.88 -4.68 -22.91
N ASN A 17 32.58 -3.81 -21.97
CA ASN A 17 33.06 -3.90 -20.60
C ASN A 17 32.32 -5.00 -19.84
N ILE A 18 33.05 -6.00 -19.34
CA ILE A 18 32.55 -7.02 -18.40
C ILE A 18 32.68 -6.49 -16.97
N ILE A 19 33.83 -5.91 -16.62
CA ILE A 19 34.09 -5.24 -15.33
C ILE A 19 34.86 -3.96 -15.62
N ASN A 20 34.38 -2.86 -15.09
CA ASN A 20 35.04 -1.56 -15.17
C ASN A 20 35.08 -0.89 -13.79
N GLU A 21 36.23 -0.31 -13.41
CA GLU A 21 36.39 0.48 -12.21
C GLU A 21 36.64 1.93 -12.59
N SER A 22 35.90 2.86 -12.02
CA SER A 22 36.08 4.31 -12.17
C SER A 22 35.68 5.02 -10.90
N GLY A 23 36.59 5.75 -10.28
CA GLY A 23 36.30 6.58 -9.13
C GLY A 23 35.68 5.83 -7.94
N ASN A 24 36.24 4.69 -7.56
CA ASN A 24 35.72 3.79 -6.51
C ASN A 24 34.37 3.11 -6.84
N THR A 25 33.94 3.16 -8.09
CA THR A 25 32.75 2.43 -8.56
C THR A 25 33.19 1.25 -9.43
N ILE A 26 32.75 0.06 -9.07
CA ILE A 26 32.93 -1.15 -9.87
C ILE A 26 31.63 -1.42 -10.63
N THR A 27 31.68 -1.37 -11.95
CA THR A 27 30.56 -1.69 -12.83
C THR A 27 30.80 -3.08 -13.44
N VAL A 28 29.83 -3.97 -13.31
CA VAL A 28 29.83 -5.31 -13.91
C VAL A 28 28.77 -5.36 -14.98
N GLY A 29 29.17 -5.59 -16.24
CA GLY A 29 28.30 -5.56 -17.41
C GLY A 29 28.07 -4.17 -18.01
N ALA A 30 27.38 -4.13 -19.13
CA ALA A 30 26.94 -2.94 -19.86
C ALA A 30 25.42 -2.97 -20.10
N SER A 31 24.89 -1.93 -20.74
CA SER A 31 23.46 -1.90 -21.11
C SER A 31 23.12 -3.05 -22.06
N GLY A 32 22.15 -3.88 -21.66
CA GLY A 32 21.73 -5.07 -22.41
C GLY A 32 22.33 -6.38 -21.90
N ASP A 33 23.36 -6.33 -21.04
CA ASP A 33 23.95 -7.54 -20.47
C ASP A 33 23.03 -8.18 -19.40
N THR A 34 23.15 -9.50 -19.28
CA THR A 34 22.49 -10.29 -18.23
C THR A 34 23.55 -10.89 -17.32
N ILE A 35 23.45 -10.61 -16.02
CA ILE A 35 24.25 -11.27 -14.99
C ILE A 35 23.44 -12.42 -14.42
N THR A 36 23.85 -13.66 -14.71
CA THR A 36 23.18 -14.86 -14.19
C THR A 36 23.84 -15.32 -12.91
N ILE A 37 23.06 -15.43 -11.84
CA ILE A 37 23.46 -16.06 -10.58
C ILE A 37 22.87 -17.49 -10.60
N PRO A 38 23.69 -18.54 -10.72
CA PRO A 38 23.18 -19.91 -10.80
C PRO A 38 22.49 -20.36 -9.51
N SER A 39 21.66 -21.40 -9.62
CA SER A 39 21.06 -22.05 -8.45
C SER A 39 22.13 -22.50 -7.44
N GLY A 40 21.88 -22.25 -6.17
CA GLY A 40 22.83 -22.57 -5.08
C GLY A 40 23.89 -21.49 -4.81
N CYS A 41 23.99 -20.45 -5.64
CA CYS A 41 24.83 -19.29 -5.38
C CYS A 41 24.09 -18.22 -4.60
N THR A 42 24.81 -17.45 -3.78
CA THR A 42 24.27 -16.37 -2.95
C THR A 42 24.95 -15.04 -3.28
N ILE A 43 24.14 -13.97 -3.40
CA ILE A 43 24.66 -12.59 -3.37
C ILE A 43 24.60 -12.13 -1.91
N ALA A 44 25.76 -12.02 -1.23
CA ALA A 44 25.83 -11.45 0.10
C ALA A 44 26.03 -9.94 -0.01
N ASN A 45 25.00 -9.17 0.35
CA ASN A 45 25.05 -7.71 0.40
C ASN A 45 25.06 -7.25 1.85
N SER A 46 26.14 -6.60 2.32
CA SER A 46 26.24 -5.98 3.64
C SER A 46 26.07 -4.46 3.60
N GLY A 47 25.93 -3.90 2.39
CA GLY A 47 25.65 -2.47 2.17
C GLY A 47 24.21 -2.18 1.81
N THR A 48 23.96 -0.98 1.30
CA THR A 48 22.65 -0.62 0.74
C THR A 48 22.53 -1.17 -0.68
N ALA A 49 21.52 -1.98 -0.95
CA ALA A 49 21.15 -2.41 -2.29
C ALA A 49 20.17 -1.39 -2.89
N THR A 50 20.46 -0.87 -4.09
CA THR A 50 19.57 0.03 -4.84
C THR A 50 19.12 -0.64 -6.13
N GLY A 51 17.93 -0.30 -6.63
CA GLY A 51 17.38 -0.88 -7.85
C GLY A 51 16.74 -2.27 -7.69
N PHE A 52 16.69 -2.80 -6.46
CA PHE A 52 15.89 -3.98 -6.15
C PHE A 52 14.48 -3.56 -5.76
N PRO A 53 13.44 -4.34 -6.11
CA PRO A 53 12.10 -4.07 -5.63
C PRO A 53 12.05 -4.04 -4.10
N ASP A 54 11.35 -3.07 -3.54
CA ASP A 54 11.03 -2.97 -2.11
C ASP A 54 9.51 -2.93 -1.91
N ASN A 55 9.05 -3.01 -0.65
CA ASN A 55 7.62 -2.96 -0.33
C ASN A 55 7.08 -1.52 -0.27
N THR A 56 7.56 -0.64 -1.15
CA THR A 56 7.01 0.69 -1.33
C THR A 56 6.29 0.78 -2.67
N PRO A 57 5.28 1.64 -2.80
CA PRO A 57 4.74 2.49 -1.72
C PRO A 57 4.00 1.72 -0.65
N ALA A 58 4.08 2.23 0.58
CA ALA A 58 3.31 1.78 1.72
C ALA A 58 2.72 2.98 2.47
N TRP A 59 1.47 2.86 2.91
CA TRP A 59 0.79 3.95 3.61
C TRP A 59 -0.05 3.45 4.79
N LYS A 60 -0.29 4.35 5.73
CA LYS A 60 -1.25 4.18 6.81
C LYS A 60 -1.85 5.53 7.17
N ILE A 61 -3.17 5.62 7.14
CA ILE A 61 -3.92 6.83 7.43
C ILE A 61 -4.87 6.56 8.59
N GLY A 62 -5.04 7.52 9.47
CA GLY A 62 -5.97 7.50 10.60
C GLY A 62 -6.95 8.64 10.55
N MET A 63 -7.80 8.72 11.58
CA MET A 63 -8.72 9.82 11.80
C MET A 63 -8.27 10.62 13.04
N SER A 64 -8.34 11.95 12.98
CA SER A 64 -8.07 12.83 14.13
C SER A 64 -9.28 13.01 15.05
N SER A 65 -10.49 12.73 14.55
CA SER A 65 -11.75 12.85 15.28
C SER A 65 -12.76 11.80 14.84
N SER A 66 -13.76 11.53 15.68
CA SER A 66 -14.89 10.68 15.32
C SER A 66 -15.74 11.30 14.21
N GLN A 67 -16.42 10.45 13.44
CA GLN A 67 -17.33 10.83 12.37
C GLN A 67 -18.68 10.17 12.57
N SER A 68 -19.76 10.93 12.43
CA SER A 68 -21.12 10.40 12.47
C SER A 68 -21.54 9.83 11.12
N LEU A 69 -22.24 8.70 11.14
CA LEU A 69 -22.86 8.07 9.97
C LEU A 69 -24.36 8.17 10.06
N SER A 70 -24.98 8.80 9.08
CA SER A 70 -26.45 8.88 8.97
C SER A 70 -27.02 7.56 8.47
N TYR A 71 -28.29 7.30 8.83
CA TYR A 71 -29.02 6.12 8.39
C TYR A 71 -28.97 5.95 6.87
N ASN A 72 -28.63 4.74 6.45
CA ASN A 72 -28.63 4.28 5.06
C ASN A 72 -27.92 5.22 4.05
N THR A 73 -26.95 5.98 4.55
CA THR A 73 -26.18 6.92 3.73
C THR A 73 -24.73 6.46 3.61
N THR A 74 -24.31 6.14 2.39
CA THR A 74 -22.91 5.81 2.11
C THR A 74 -22.08 7.07 2.26
N THR A 75 -21.20 7.09 3.24
CA THR A 75 -20.42 8.26 3.63
C THR A 75 -18.93 7.97 3.55
N LYS A 76 -18.17 8.85 2.91
CA LYS A 76 -16.72 8.76 2.86
C LYS A 76 -16.12 8.86 4.26
N ILE A 77 -15.20 7.96 4.60
CA ILE A 77 -14.53 7.98 5.90
C ILE A 77 -13.49 9.10 5.90
N ASN A 78 -13.50 9.91 6.96
CA ASN A 78 -12.65 11.10 7.10
C ASN A 78 -11.24 10.75 7.57
N PHE A 79 -10.49 9.99 6.77
CA PHE A 79 -9.09 9.71 7.02
C PHE A 79 -8.23 10.95 6.76
N ASP A 80 -7.88 11.68 7.79
CA ASP A 80 -7.26 13.01 7.75
C ASP A 80 -5.86 13.07 8.36
N THR A 81 -5.34 11.96 8.89
CA THR A 81 -4.05 11.91 9.57
C THR A 81 -3.13 10.92 8.91
N SER A 82 -2.09 11.40 8.22
CA SER A 82 -1.03 10.55 7.67
C SER A 82 -0.17 10.01 8.81
N ILE A 83 0.00 8.68 8.86
CA ILE A 83 0.81 7.98 9.87
C ILE A 83 2.05 7.36 9.22
N ILE A 84 1.88 6.77 8.05
CA ILE A 84 2.95 6.24 7.19
C ILE A 84 2.63 6.70 5.77
N ASP A 85 3.63 7.20 5.07
CA ASP A 85 3.55 7.58 3.66
C ASP A 85 4.95 7.56 3.07
N THR A 86 5.35 6.45 2.47
CA THR A 86 6.72 6.28 1.95
C THR A 86 6.97 7.03 0.65
N ASP A 87 5.93 7.31 -0.13
CA ASP A 87 6.03 7.83 -1.49
C ASP A 87 5.10 9.02 -1.76
N SER A 88 4.66 9.70 -0.69
CA SER A 88 3.86 10.92 -0.76
C SER A 88 2.52 10.78 -1.51
N GLY A 89 1.90 9.60 -1.42
CA GLY A 89 0.60 9.31 -2.05
C GLY A 89 -0.63 9.65 -1.19
N VAL A 90 -0.43 9.94 0.11
CA VAL A 90 -1.52 10.26 1.03
C VAL A 90 -2.06 11.65 0.77
N ASP A 91 -3.35 11.74 0.46
CA ASP A 91 -4.10 12.98 0.28
C ASP A 91 -5.12 13.14 1.42
N THR A 92 -4.71 13.80 2.50
CA THR A 92 -5.56 14.05 3.67
C THR A 92 -6.65 15.09 3.41
N THR A 93 -6.54 15.90 2.36
CA THR A 93 -7.59 16.85 1.95
C THR A 93 -8.75 16.10 1.30
N ASN A 94 -8.45 15.21 0.36
CA ASN A 94 -9.45 14.42 -0.34
C ASN A 94 -9.71 13.04 0.32
N LYS A 95 -9.07 12.72 1.44
CA LYS A 95 -9.28 11.49 2.23
C LYS A 95 -9.08 10.23 1.40
N ARG A 96 -7.92 10.11 0.76
CA ARG A 96 -7.60 9.03 -0.17
C ARG A 96 -6.11 8.74 -0.20
N TYR A 97 -5.75 7.62 -0.82
CA TYR A 97 -4.38 7.33 -1.24
C TYR A 97 -4.34 7.33 -2.77
N THR A 98 -3.40 8.08 -3.36
CA THR A 98 -3.18 8.14 -4.80
C THR A 98 -1.88 7.42 -5.14
N ILE A 99 -1.91 6.53 -6.12
CA ILE A 99 -0.75 5.76 -6.55
C ILE A 99 0.27 6.68 -7.22
N PRO A 100 1.50 6.76 -6.70
CA PRO A 100 2.54 7.62 -7.25
C PRO A 100 2.95 7.24 -8.67
N SER A 101 3.59 8.17 -9.38
CA SER A 101 4.13 7.93 -10.72
C SER A 101 5.21 6.84 -10.68
N GLY A 102 5.13 5.87 -11.58
CA GLY A 102 6.05 4.74 -11.63
C GLY A 102 5.66 3.56 -10.74
N GLU A 103 4.63 3.71 -9.89
CA GLU A 103 4.26 2.72 -8.87
C GLU A 103 3.01 1.90 -9.23
N ALA A 104 2.69 1.77 -10.53
CA ALA A 104 1.64 0.84 -10.96
C ALA A 104 1.94 -0.59 -10.49
N GLY A 105 0.91 -1.37 -10.17
CA GLY A 105 1.06 -2.76 -9.73
C GLY A 105 -0.09 -3.27 -8.86
N LYS A 106 0.14 -4.40 -8.23
CA LYS A 106 -0.82 -5.02 -7.31
C LYS A 106 -0.57 -4.54 -5.88
N TYR A 107 -1.66 -4.27 -5.19
CA TYR A 107 -1.65 -3.71 -3.84
C TYR A 107 -2.53 -4.52 -2.90
N ILE A 108 -2.07 -4.74 -1.68
CA ILE A 108 -2.96 -5.09 -0.58
C ILE A 108 -3.45 -3.81 0.06
N VAL A 109 -4.76 -3.71 0.20
CA VAL A 109 -5.44 -2.57 0.82
C VAL A 109 -6.29 -3.07 1.97
N TYR A 110 -6.22 -2.41 3.10
CA TYR A 110 -6.99 -2.75 4.29
C TYR A 110 -7.66 -1.51 4.86
N CYS A 111 -8.89 -1.65 5.28
CA CYS A 111 -9.60 -0.64 6.05
C CYS A 111 -10.30 -1.27 7.24
N MET A 112 -10.31 -0.56 8.34
CA MET A 112 -11.12 -0.87 9.51
C MET A 112 -11.65 0.40 10.17
N TYR A 113 -12.80 0.28 10.78
CA TYR A 113 -13.28 1.25 11.76
C TYR A 113 -14.02 0.55 12.90
N ARG A 114 -14.01 1.18 14.06
CA ARG A 114 -14.80 0.76 15.19
C ARG A 114 -16.03 1.68 15.31
N THR A 115 -17.20 1.09 15.47
CA THR A 115 -18.44 1.83 15.70
C THR A 115 -18.60 2.09 17.19
N GLY A 116 -19.17 3.25 17.55
CA GLY A 116 -19.73 3.49 18.89
C GLY A 116 -21.07 2.76 19.08
N THR A 117 -21.60 2.84 20.29
CA THR A 117 -22.83 2.15 20.73
C THR A 117 -23.97 2.26 19.74
N GLY A 118 -24.46 1.13 19.27
CA GLY A 118 -25.75 0.96 18.61
C GLY A 118 -26.69 0.14 19.47
N THR A 119 -27.96 0.35 19.33
CA THR A 119 -29.00 -0.52 19.84
C THR A 119 -29.32 -1.60 18.81
N ASP A 120 -29.80 -2.71 19.24
CA ASP A 120 -30.09 -3.95 18.55
C ASP A 120 -30.25 -3.91 17.01
N SER A 121 -29.47 -4.76 16.33
CA SER A 121 -29.63 -5.11 14.90
C SER A 121 -29.17 -4.09 13.85
N ALA A 122 -28.22 -3.20 14.18
CA ALA A 122 -27.59 -2.35 13.17
C ALA A 122 -26.67 -3.16 12.27
N SER A 123 -26.77 -3.00 10.96
CA SER A 123 -25.76 -3.44 10.03
C SER A 123 -24.81 -2.30 9.68
N PHE A 124 -23.53 -2.64 9.61
CA PHE A 124 -22.46 -1.70 9.26
C PHE A 124 -21.71 -2.27 8.07
N ASP A 125 -21.54 -1.44 7.07
CA ASP A 125 -20.88 -1.81 5.83
C ASP A 125 -19.65 -0.92 5.62
N ILE A 126 -18.62 -1.50 5.02
CA ILE A 126 -17.42 -0.79 4.55
C ILE A 126 -17.25 -1.05 3.06
N PHE A 127 -16.87 -0.03 2.30
CA PHE A 127 -16.74 -0.10 0.86
C PHE A 127 -15.42 0.49 0.40
N VAL A 128 -14.79 -0.18 -0.57
CA VAL A 128 -13.62 0.34 -1.28
C VAL A 128 -14.09 1.01 -2.58
N TYR A 129 -13.62 2.21 -2.81
CA TYR A 129 -13.83 2.96 -4.05
C TYR A 129 -12.49 3.16 -4.76
N LYS A 130 -12.49 2.94 -6.06
CA LYS A 130 -11.38 3.26 -6.94
C LYS A 130 -11.83 4.36 -7.90
N ASN A 131 -11.09 5.47 -7.94
CA ASN A 131 -11.36 6.60 -8.82
C ASN A 131 -12.80 7.14 -8.69
N GLY A 132 -13.32 7.15 -7.45
CA GLY A 132 -14.67 7.62 -7.15
C GLY A 132 -15.80 6.64 -7.48
N SER A 133 -15.48 5.43 -7.92
CA SER A 133 -16.45 4.38 -8.23
C SER A 133 -16.33 3.22 -7.26
N LEU A 134 -17.46 2.70 -6.80
CA LEU A 134 -17.51 1.49 -5.98
C LEU A 134 -16.91 0.32 -6.75
N LEU A 135 -16.00 -0.41 -6.11
CA LEU A 135 -15.51 -1.68 -6.65
C LEU A 135 -16.58 -2.75 -6.40
N SER A 136 -17.22 -3.19 -7.49
CA SER A 136 -18.35 -4.14 -7.43
C SER A 136 -17.93 -5.59 -7.20
N ASP A 137 -16.66 -5.90 -7.47
CA ASP A 137 -16.06 -7.22 -7.21
C ASP A 137 -15.62 -7.34 -5.74
N ALA A 138 -16.06 -6.37 -4.95
CA ALA A 138 -15.66 -6.18 -3.60
C ALA A 138 -16.11 -7.34 -2.72
N GLU A 139 -15.27 -8.32 -2.62
CA GLU A 139 -15.08 -9.15 -1.44
C GLU A 139 -14.86 -8.25 -0.19
N ASP A 140 -14.99 -6.95 -0.36
CA ASP A 140 -14.63 -5.86 0.52
C ASP A 140 -15.87 -5.24 1.18
N MET A 141 -16.92 -6.01 1.36
CA MET A 141 -18.05 -5.66 2.21
C MET A 141 -18.02 -6.54 3.46
N ALA A 142 -17.77 -5.93 4.59
CA ALA A 142 -18.07 -6.56 5.86
C ALA A 142 -19.40 -6.02 6.38
N SER A 143 -20.38 -6.89 6.53
CA SER A 143 -21.65 -6.57 7.18
C SER A 143 -21.76 -7.32 8.50
N PHE A 144 -22.01 -6.61 9.58
CA PHE A 144 -22.27 -7.21 10.89
C PHE A 144 -23.58 -6.72 11.46
N THR A 145 -24.39 -7.67 11.92
CA THR A 145 -25.55 -7.36 12.76
C THR A 145 -25.15 -7.57 14.22
N VAL A 146 -25.29 -6.56 15.06
CA VAL A 146 -24.76 -6.60 16.42
C VAL A 146 -25.68 -6.00 17.47
N SER A 147 -25.59 -6.62 18.63
CA SER A 147 -26.21 -6.18 19.88
C SER A 147 -25.18 -5.75 20.94
N GLN A 148 -24.01 -5.28 20.52
CA GLN A 148 -22.88 -4.94 21.42
C GLN A 148 -22.54 -3.44 21.37
N SER A 149 -21.98 -2.94 22.47
CA SER A 149 -21.65 -1.52 22.62
C SER A 149 -20.57 -1.01 21.66
N TYR A 150 -19.75 -1.89 21.11
CA TYR A 150 -18.69 -1.54 20.15
C TYR A 150 -18.45 -2.69 19.17
N ASN A 151 -18.31 -2.36 17.90
CA ASN A 151 -18.03 -3.33 16.86
C ASN A 151 -16.94 -2.83 15.94
N THR A 152 -16.11 -3.74 15.45
CA THR A 152 -15.10 -3.45 14.45
C THR A 152 -15.56 -4.02 13.11
N VAL A 153 -15.63 -3.16 12.11
CA VAL A 153 -15.88 -3.52 10.71
C VAL A 153 -14.57 -3.39 9.98
N GLN A 154 -14.21 -4.38 9.17
CA GLN A 154 -12.94 -4.39 8.45
C GLN A 154 -13.10 -5.07 7.09
N CYS A 155 -12.30 -4.63 6.13
CA CYS A 155 -12.15 -5.27 4.83
C CYS A 155 -10.68 -5.30 4.41
N THR A 156 -10.35 -6.27 3.56
CA THR A 156 -9.02 -6.40 2.95
C THR A 156 -9.23 -6.80 1.50
N GLY A 157 -8.59 -6.09 0.59
CA GLY A 157 -8.66 -6.38 -0.85
C GLY A 157 -7.29 -6.40 -1.51
N MET A 158 -7.19 -7.15 -2.61
CA MET A 158 -6.07 -7.10 -3.52
C MET A 158 -6.51 -6.36 -4.78
N LEU A 159 -5.88 -5.24 -5.08
CA LEU A 159 -6.26 -4.35 -6.17
C LEU A 159 -5.13 -4.23 -7.19
N ASP A 160 -5.49 -4.18 -8.47
CA ASP A 160 -4.59 -3.79 -9.55
C ASP A 160 -4.77 -2.29 -9.81
N LEU A 161 -3.72 -1.51 -9.51
CA LEU A 161 -3.76 -0.06 -9.51
C LEU A 161 -2.71 0.51 -10.47
N ALA A 162 -3.15 1.39 -11.37
CA ALA A 162 -2.27 2.16 -12.24
C ALA A 162 -1.73 3.41 -11.52
N ALA A 163 -0.63 3.97 -12.01
CA ALA A 163 -0.15 5.27 -11.55
C ALA A 163 -1.23 6.34 -11.77
N GLY A 164 -1.50 7.13 -10.74
CA GLY A 164 -2.58 8.12 -10.71
C GLY A 164 -3.95 7.59 -10.27
N ASP A 165 -4.16 6.28 -10.22
CA ASP A 165 -5.36 5.74 -9.57
C ASP A 165 -5.39 6.11 -8.08
N TYR A 166 -6.57 6.30 -7.54
CA TYR A 166 -6.73 6.54 -6.10
C TYR A 166 -7.78 5.61 -5.48
N VAL A 167 -7.55 5.28 -4.21
CA VAL A 167 -8.45 4.46 -3.41
C VAL A 167 -8.99 5.25 -2.22
N GLU A 168 -10.27 5.05 -1.96
CA GLU A 168 -11.04 5.74 -0.94
C GLU A 168 -11.89 4.72 -0.19
N MET A 169 -12.16 5.00 1.08
CA MET A 169 -12.98 4.15 1.92
C MET A 169 -14.27 4.84 2.30
N TYR A 170 -15.37 4.12 2.19
CA TYR A 170 -16.71 4.57 2.56
C TYR A 170 -17.32 3.63 3.57
N ALA A 171 -18.21 4.15 4.38
CA ALA A 171 -18.99 3.40 5.37
C ALA A 171 -20.47 3.72 5.23
N ARG A 172 -21.30 2.75 5.62
CA ARG A 172 -22.75 2.92 5.76
C ARG A 172 -23.22 2.23 7.04
N GLN A 173 -24.23 2.77 7.65
CA GLN A 173 -24.99 2.13 8.72
C GLN A 173 -26.48 2.00 8.31
N ALA A 174 -27.13 0.94 8.74
CA ALA A 174 -28.52 0.64 8.37
C ALA A 174 -29.47 0.55 9.58
N ASP A 175 -29.18 1.29 10.66
CA ASP A 175 -30.08 1.45 11.81
C ASP A 175 -30.77 2.82 11.75
N GLN A 176 -32.08 2.84 11.50
CA GLN A 176 -32.86 4.07 11.37
C GLN A 176 -33.08 4.83 12.68
N ASN A 177 -32.87 4.21 13.81
CA ASN A 177 -33.06 4.82 15.14
C ASN A 177 -31.78 5.41 15.72
N PHE A 178 -30.69 5.42 14.95
CA PHE A 178 -29.38 5.70 15.49
C PHE A 178 -28.49 6.43 14.48
N THR A 179 -27.71 7.38 14.96
CA THR A 179 -26.59 7.94 14.23
C THR A 179 -25.32 7.29 14.77
N ALA A 180 -24.72 6.41 13.97
CA ALA A 180 -23.48 5.75 14.35
C ALA A 180 -22.33 6.76 14.40
N SER A 181 -21.45 6.58 15.36
CA SER A 181 -20.16 7.28 15.38
C SER A 181 -19.06 6.27 15.10
N ILE A 182 -18.27 6.50 14.06
CA ILE A 182 -17.07 5.73 13.83
C ILE A 182 -15.90 6.35 14.59
N GLY A 183 -15.06 5.47 15.16
CA GLY A 183 -14.03 5.85 16.11
C GLY A 183 -12.95 6.76 15.53
N TYR A 184 -12.25 7.42 16.40
CA TYR A 184 -11.15 8.31 16.06
C TYR A 184 -9.80 7.77 16.54
N SER A 185 -8.72 8.41 16.12
CA SER A 185 -7.36 8.11 16.58
C SER A 185 -6.93 6.67 16.28
N ASN A 186 -7.06 5.75 17.24
CA ASN A 186 -6.61 4.38 17.08
C ASN A 186 -7.70 3.39 16.64
N GLU A 187 -8.92 3.85 16.42
CA GLU A 187 -10.09 3.01 16.17
C GLU A 187 -10.55 2.96 14.71
N ALA A 188 -9.92 3.75 13.84
CA ALA A 188 -10.10 3.67 12.39
C ALA A 188 -8.77 3.74 11.68
N ARG A 189 -8.56 2.89 10.69
CA ARG A 189 -7.31 2.78 9.91
C ARG A 189 -7.62 2.42 8.48
N PHE A 190 -6.87 3.07 7.60
CA PHE A 190 -6.77 2.74 6.19
C PHE A 190 -5.29 2.62 5.84
N TRP A 191 -4.86 1.47 5.37
CA TRP A 191 -3.47 1.23 5.01
C TRP A 191 -3.37 0.29 3.80
N GLY A 192 -2.24 0.31 3.17
CA GLY A 192 -1.91 -0.60 2.10
C GLY A 192 -0.44 -0.55 1.74
N TYR A 193 -0.03 -1.46 0.89
CA TYR A 193 1.32 -1.53 0.34
C TYR A 193 1.33 -2.28 -0.98
N LYS A 194 2.34 -2.00 -1.79
CA LYS A 194 2.58 -2.65 -3.07
C LYS A 194 3.13 -4.05 -2.86
N LEU A 195 2.63 -5.01 -3.62
CA LEU A 195 3.23 -6.35 -3.73
C LEU A 195 4.40 -6.30 -4.70
N ILE A 196 5.52 -6.92 -4.31
CA ILE A 196 6.69 -7.05 -5.16
C ILE A 196 6.75 -8.45 -5.77
N GLY A 197 7.24 -8.54 -7.02
CA GLY A 197 7.45 -9.83 -7.69
C GLY A 197 6.17 -10.48 -8.25
N VAL A 198 5.08 -9.74 -8.40
CA VAL A 198 3.79 -10.21 -8.94
C VAL A 198 3.32 -9.36 -10.11
#